data_a022fe7aeb2d6d035ca783cdaacb3039
#
_entry.id   a022fe7aeb2d6d035ca783cdaacb3039
#
_cell.length_a   1.000
_cell.length_b   1.000
_cell.length_c   1.000
_cell.angle_alpha   90.00
_cell.angle_beta   90.00
_cell.angle_gamma   90.00
#
_symmetry.space_group_name_H-M   'P 1'
#
loop_
_entity.id
_entity.type
_entity.pdbx_description
1 polymer ?
#
loop_
_entity_poly.entity_id
_entity_poly.type
_entity_poly.pdbx_seq_one_letter_code
_entity_poly.pdbx_strand_id
1 'polypeptide(L)'
;LEVMEEGTVTIDAVKREVPQPFMVIATENPTGSSGTQLLPESQLDRFMISTTMGYPDHGSLVDILRDRQEVNPLQNAKAVLNSEEILELQAQVRKVYVSDEVLSYIADLAEATRKHELIMLGLSPRGTLALCRMAKAAAYLAGRDYMVPEDVVNVFEDVAGHRMVLESRARYEEKTARQILGEILETVPSPKVEG
;
A
#
# COMPACT_ATOMS: atom_id res chain seq x y z
N LEU A 1 -2.02 17.57 2.44
CA LEU A 1 -1.99 16.17 2.93
C LEU A 1 -2.73 15.98 4.26
N GLU A 2 -3.16 17.06 4.94
CA GLU A 2 -4.03 17.06 6.12
C GLU A 2 -5.28 16.18 5.90
N VAL A 3 -5.88 16.30 4.72
CA VAL A 3 -7.10 15.56 4.34
C VAL A 3 -6.98 14.04 4.43
N MET A 4 -5.78 13.49 4.24
CA MET A 4 -5.54 12.03 4.29
C MET A 4 -5.61 11.47 5.72
N GLU A 5 -5.31 12.30 6.72
CA GLU A 5 -5.31 11.89 8.14
C GLU A 5 -6.57 12.31 8.86
N GLU A 6 -6.95 13.57 8.69
CA GLU A 6 -8.02 14.16 9.46
C GLU A 6 -9.39 14.08 8.76
N GLY A 7 -9.43 13.70 7.47
CA GLY A 7 -10.67 13.71 6.68
C GLY A 7 -11.26 15.12 6.52
N THR A 8 -10.43 16.14 6.75
CA THR A 8 -10.84 17.54 6.70
C THR A 8 -9.84 18.37 5.90
N VAL A 9 -10.31 19.47 5.34
CA VAL A 9 -9.49 20.45 4.65
C VAL A 9 -9.77 21.84 5.21
N THR A 10 -8.72 22.62 5.46
CA THR A 10 -8.84 24.00 5.95
C THR A 10 -8.66 24.96 4.78
N ILE A 11 -9.72 25.71 4.43
CA ILE A 11 -9.73 26.73 3.38
C ILE A 11 -10.17 28.04 4.02
N ASP A 12 -9.41 29.10 3.87
CA ASP A 12 -9.68 30.43 4.43
C ASP A 12 -9.94 30.38 5.95
N ALA A 13 -9.12 29.62 6.67
CA ALA A 13 -9.26 29.39 8.13
C ALA A 13 -10.58 28.67 8.55
N VAL A 14 -11.35 28.12 7.61
CA VAL A 14 -12.56 27.33 7.88
C VAL A 14 -12.26 25.85 7.66
N LYS A 15 -12.39 25.03 8.71
CA LYS A 15 -12.26 23.57 8.63
C LYS A 15 -13.53 22.99 8.00
N ARG A 16 -13.36 22.19 6.95
CA ARG A 16 -14.46 21.54 6.22
C ARG A 16 -14.23 20.04 6.21
N GLU A 17 -15.24 19.27 6.51
CA GLU A 17 -15.22 17.81 6.37
C GLU A 17 -15.24 17.41 4.89
N VAL A 18 -14.49 16.37 4.54
CA VAL A 18 -14.49 15.80 3.20
C VAL A 18 -15.51 14.66 3.13
N PRO A 19 -16.40 14.66 2.14
CA PRO A 19 -17.38 13.58 1.95
C PRO A 19 -16.70 12.21 1.86
N GLN A 20 -17.33 11.20 2.46
CA GLN A 20 -16.84 9.82 2.42
C GLN A 20 -17.61 9.01 1.37
N PRO A 21 -17.00 7.99 0.75
CA PRO A 21 -15.60 7.59 0.90
C PRO A 21 -14.65 8.56 0.19
N PHE A 22 -13.50 8.84 0.81
CA PHE A 22 -12.44 9.68 0.26
C PHE A 22 -11.17 8.86 0.06
N MET A 23 -10.55 8.99 -1.11
CA MET A 23 -9.30 8.31 -1.45
C MET A 23 -8.38 9.24 -2.23
N VAL A 24 -7.10 9.20 -1.93
CA VAL A 24 -6.07 9.92 -2.67
C VAL A 24 -5.27 8.93 -3.52
N ILE A 25 -5.22 9.16 -4.81
CA ILE A 25 -4.37 8.44 -5.75
C ILE A 25 -3.34 9.44 -6.26
N ALA A 26 -2.06 9.11 -6.10
CA ALA A 26 -0.95 9.89 -6.62
C ALA A 26 -0.11 9.04 -7.58
N THR A 27 0.49 9.68 -8.57
CA THR A 27 1.44 9.05 -9.49
C THR A 27 2.77 9.77 -9.41
N GLU A 28 3.85 8.99 -9.35
CA GLU A 28 5.21 9.49 -9.47
C GLU A 28 5.87 8.90 -10.70
N ASN A 29 6.68 9.70 -11.38
CA ASN A 29 7.54 9.19 -12.44
C ASN A 29 8.94 8.95 -11.87
N PRO A 30 9.38 7.69 -11.66
CA PRO A 30 10.66 7.38 -11.03
C PRO A 30 11.87 7.77 -11.88
N THR A 31 11.70 8.02 -13.19
CA THR A 31 12.78 8.33 -14.11
C THR A 31 13.19 9.82 -14.12
N GLY A 32 13.00 10.53 -12.99
CA GLY A 32 13.64 11.80 -12.69
C GLY A 32 13.65 12.78 -13.87
N SER A 33 12.47 13.26 -14.31
CA SER A 33 12.47 14.46 -15.17
C SER A 33 12.95 15.65 -14.34
N SER A 34 13.92 16.39 -14.85
CA SER A 34 14.43 17.62 -14.23
C SER A 34 13.25 18.55 -13.91
N GLY A 35 12.96 18.72 -12.61
CA GLY A 35 11.89 19.59 -12.12
C GLY A 35 10.80 18.93 -11.29
N THR A 36 10.75 17.61 -11.17
CA THR A 36 9.84 16.93 -10.23
C THR A 36 10.51 16.78 -8.87
N GLN A 37 9.98 17.44 -7.85
CA GLN A 37 10.40 17.24 -6.47
C GLN A 37 9.74 15.95 -5.96
N LEU A 38 10.56 15.00 -5.54
CA LEU A 38 10.08 13.79 -4.88
C LEU A 38 9.31 14.16 -3.60
N LEU A 39 8.27 13.41 -3.30
CA LEU A 39 7.54 13.59 -2.05
C LEU A 39 8.47 13.28 -0.86
N PRO A 40 8.47 14.11 0.19
CA PRO A 40 9.18 13.79 1.41
C PRO A 40 8.71 12.47 2.03
N GLU A 41 9.60 11.75 2.69
CA GLU A 41 9.33 10.45 3.34
C GLU A 41 8.12 10.52 4.29
N SER A 42 8.00 11.60 5.06
CA SER A 42 6.87 11.85 5.96
C SER A 42 5.52 12.01 5.24
N GLN A 43 5.55 12.33 3.95
CA GLN A 43 4.36 12.40 3.10
C GLN A 43 4.08 11.06 2.44
N LEU A 44 5.12 10.33 2.02
CA LEU A 44 4.99 8.97 1.50
C LEU A 44 4.40 8.01 2.53
N ASP A 45 4.77 8.13 3.81
CA ASP A 45 4.24 7.29 4.91
C ASP A 45 2.71 7.43 5.09
N ARG A 46 2.07 8.47 4.52
CA ARG A 46 0.63 8.66 4.58
C ARG A 46 -0.14 7.84 3.55
N PHE A 47 0.50 7.41 2.46
CA PHE A 47 -0.14 6.56 1.47
C PHE A 47 -0.22 5.11 1.97
N MET A 48 -1.37 4.47 1.77
CA MET A 48 -1.60 3.10 2.25
C MET A 48 -0.66 2.09 1.58
N ILE A 49 -0.55 2.17 0.25
CA ILE A 49 0.28 1.29 -0.59
C ILE A 49 1.01 2.10 -1.65
N SER A 50 2.08 1.52 -2.17
CA SER A 50 2.74 1.95 -3.40
C SER A 50 2.90 0.73 -4.31
N THR A 51 2.45 0.85 -5.54
CA THR A 51 2.55 -0.22 -6.53
C THR A 51 3.04 0.32 -7.87
N THR A 52 3.53 -0.56 -8.72
CA THR A 52 3.97 -0.24 -10.08
C THR A 52 3.06 -0.92 -11.09
N MET A 53 2.63 -0.18 -12.11
CA MET A 53 1.80 -0.77 -13.17
C MET A 53 2.63 -1.57 -14.19
N GLY A 54 3.94 -1.31 -14.29
CA GLY A 54 4.79 -1.90 -15.32
C GLY A 54 4.42 -1.45 -16.74
N TYR A 55 4.94 -2.17 -17.73
CA TYR A 55 4.55 -1.99 -19.12
C TYR A 55 3.54 -3.05 -19.53
N PRO A 56 2.61 -2.74 -20.46
CA PRO A 56 1.71 -3.74 -21.03
C PRO A 56 2.51 -4.78 -21.82
N ASP A 57 2.03 -6.00 -21.86
CA ASP A 57 2.56 -7.01 -22.78
C ASP A 57 2.25 -6.63 -24.24
N HIS A 58 2.85 -7.36 -25.19
CA HIS A 58 2.72 -7.07 -26.62
C HIS A 58 1.25 -7.08 -27.09
N GLY A 59 0.44 -8.04 -26.62
CA GLY A 59 -0.99 -8.14 -26.97
C GLY A 59 -1.79 -6.95 -26.49
N SER A 60 -1.67 -6.66 -25.20
CA SER A 60 -2.30 -5.49 -24.55
C SER A 60 -1.86 -4.18 -25.20
N LEU A 61 -0.58 -4.06 -25.63
CA LEU A 61 -0.11 -2.86 -26.33
C LEU A 61 -0.78 -2.71 -27.69
N VAL A 62 -0.94 -3.80 -28.46
CA VAL A 62 -1.66 -3.80 -29.74
C VAL A 62 -3.12 -3.39 -29.55
N ASP A 63 -3.77 -3.89 -28.51
CA ASP A 63 -5.16 -3.52 -28.19
C ASP A 63 -5.28 -2.04 -27.82
N ILE A 64 -4.36 -1.52 -27.01
CA ILE A 64 -4.30 -0.08 -26.69
C ILE A 64 -4.16 0.77 -27.97
N LEU A 65 -3.30 0.35 -28.90
CA LEU A 65 -3.10 1.06 -30.16
C LEU A 65 -4.35 1.01 -31.04
N ARG A 66 -5.06 -0.11 -31.05
CA ARG A 66 -6.30 -0.28 -31.79
C ARG A 66 -7.44 0.58 -31.23
N ASP A 67 -7.67 0.47 -29.90
CA ASP A 67 -8.81 1.08 -29.25
C ASP A 67 -8.74 2.61 -29.17
N ARG A 68 -7.51 3.16 -29.17
CA ARG A 68 -7.30 4.62 -29.10
C ARG A 68 -7.33 5.34 -30.43
N GLN A 69 -7.52 4.63 -31.54
CA GLN A 69 -7.57 5.30 -32.87
C GLN A 69 -8.88 6.07 -33.08
N GLU A 70 -10.00 5.62 -32.51
CA GLU A 70 -11.28 6.22 -32.79
C GLU A 70 -12.07 6.69 -31.53
N VAL A 71 -11.91 5.99 -30.42
CA VAL A 71 -12.70 6.25 -29.18
C VAL A 71 -11.81 6.27 -27.95
N ASN A 72 -12.11 7.16 -27.01
CA ASN A 72 -11.50 7.09 -25.68
C ASN A 72 -12.22 6.03 -24.83
N PRO A 73 -11.56 4.88 -24.46
CA PRO A 73 -12.18 3.81 -23.68
C PRO A 73 -12.79 4.25 -22.35
N LEU A 74 -12.28 5.36 -21.77
CA LEU A 74 -12.81 5.93 -20.53
C LEU A 74 -14.27 6.38 -20.63
N GLN A 75 -14.75 6.69 -21.85
CA GLN A 75 -16.15 7.08 -22.06
C GLN A 75 -17.12 5.91 -21.83
N ASN A 76 -16.63 4.68 -21.93
CA ASN A 76 -17.42 3.45 -21.72
C ASN A 76 -17.33 2.95 -20.27
N ALA A 77 -16.51 3.58 -19.41
CA ALA A 77 -16.41 3.19 -18.01
C ALA A 77 -17.72 3.49 -17.27
N LYS A 78 -18.23 2.47 -16.57
CA LYS A 78 -19.44 2.59 -15.76
C LYS A 78 -19.07 2.37 -14.29
N ALA A 79 -19.79 3.06 -13.39
CA ALA A 79 -19.68 2.78 -11.97
C ALA A 79 -20.12 1.33 -11.69
N VAL A 80 -19.28 0.59 -10.95
CA VAL A 80 -19.54 -0.78 -10.50
C VAL A 80 -20.13 -0.78 -9.09
N LEU A 81 -19.70 0.18 -8.27
CA LEU A 81 -20.15 0.38 -6.90
C LEU A 81 -20.51 1.85 -6.68
N ASN A 82 -21.48 2.09 -5.81
CA ASN A 82 -21.77 3.43 -5.31
C ASN A 82 -21.04 3.71 -3.98
N SER A 83 -21.15 4.94 -3.49
CA SER A 83 -20.46 5.36 -2.26
C SER A 83 -20.92 4.61 -1.01
N GLU A 84 -22.21 4.29 -0.90
CA GLU A 84 -22.78 3.56 0.24
C GLU A 84 -22.26 2.12 0.27
N GLU A 85 -22.21 1.44 -0.86
CA GLU A 85 -21.65 0.10 -1.00
C GLU A 85 -20.16 0.05 -0.62
N ILE A 86 -19.38 1.05 -1.02
CA ILE A 86 -17.95 1.14 -0.63
C ILE A 86 -17.82 1.31 0.88
N LEU A 87 -18.62 2.15 1.52
CA LEU A 87 -18.60 2.35 2.98
C LEU A 87 -19.01 1.09 3.72
N GLU A 88 -19.98 0.33 3.19
CA GLU A 88 -20.38 -0.95 3.75
C GLU A 88 -19.24 -1.98 3.65
N LEU A 89 -18.59 -2.12 2.49
CA LEU A 89 -17.41 -2.97 2.32
C LEU A 89 -16.30 -2.60 3.31
N GLN A 90 -15.99 -1.31 3.46
CA GLN A 90 -15.00 -0.84 4.44
C GLN A 90 -15.39 -1.21 5.88
N ALA A 91 -16.70 -1.18 6.21
CA ALA A 91 -17.19 -1.59 7.51
C ALA A 91 -17.03 -3.09 7.76
N GLN A 92 -17.24 -3.93 6.72
CA GLN A 92 -17.02 -5.38 6.81
C GLN A 92 -15.52 -5.71 6.97
N VAL A 93 -14.65 -5.09 6.18
CA VAL A 93 -13.19 -5.28 6.31
C VAL A 93 -12.69 -4.99 7.73
N ARG A 94 -13.24 -3.95 8.39
CA ARG A 94 -12.87 -3.65 9.79
C ARG A 94 -13.19 -4.77 10.77
N LYS A 95 -14.23 -5.57 10.48
CA LYS A 95 -14.69 -6.69 11.34
C LYS A 95 -13.91 -7.98 11.15
N VAL A 96 -13.04 -8.07 10.13
CA VAL A 96 -12.19 -9.25 9.91
C VAL A 96 -11.39 -9.53 11.18
N TYR A 97 -11.52 -10.75 11.68
CA TYR A 97 -10.83 -11.21 12.89
C TYR A 97 -9.33 -11.34 12.67
N VAL A 98 -8.54 -11.04 13.68
CA VAL A 98 -7.08 -11.23 13.68
C VAL A 98 -6.69 -11.86 15.00
N SER A 99 -5.99 -12.97 14.97
CA SER A 99 -5.48 -13.60 16.17
C SER A 99 -4.25 -12.87 16.73
N ASP A 100 -3.95 -13.07 18.01
CA ASP A 100 -2.79 -12.45 18.65
C ASP A 100 -1.47 -12.92 18.02
N GLU A 101 -1.41 -14.16 17.51
CA GLU A 101 -0.24 -14.71 16.82
C GLU A 101 0.03 -13.95 15.50
N VAL A 102 -1.02 -13.62 14.74
CA VAL A 102 -0.88 -12.85 13.50
C VAL A 102 -0.55 -11.39 13.81
N LEU A 103 -1.12 -10.81 14.87
CA LEU A 103 -0.74 -9.46 15.33
C LEU A 103 0.74 -9.42 15.76
N SER A 104 1.21 -10.45 16.47
CA SER A 104 2.63 -10.58 16.85
C SER A 104 3.51 -10.68 15.61
N TYR A 105 3.14 -11.49 14.62
CA TYR A 105 3.87 -11.62 13.36
C TYR A 105 4.01 -10.27 12.62
N ILE A 106 2.95 -9.48 12.56
CA ILE A 106 3.00 -8.12 11.97
C ILE A 106 3.98 -7.23 12.75
N ALA A 107 3.98 -7.33 14.08
CA ALA A 107 4.90 -6.57 14.92
C ALA A 107 6.36 -7.03 14.72
N ASP A 108 6.61 -8.33 14.62
CA ASP A 108 7.92 -8.91 14.37
C ASP A 108 8.49 -8.48 13.01
N LEU A 109 7.67 -8.49 11.96
CA LEU A 109 8.05 -7.95 10.64
C LEU A 109 8.42 -6.47 10.72
N ALA A 110 7.61 -5.65 11.40
CA ALA A 110 7.90 -4.23 11.58
C ALA A 110 9.20 -4.01 12.37
N GLU A 111 9.44 -4.80 13.41
CA GLU A 111 10.68 -4.74 14.20
C GLU A 111 11.89 -5.19 13.38
N ALA A 112 11.76 -6.24 12.57
CA ALA A 112 12.81 -6.71 11.67
C ALA A 112 13.22 -5.62 10.67
N THR A 113 12.27 -4.85 10.12
CA THR A 113 12.63 -3.71 9.25
C THR A 113 13.45 -2.65 9.98
N ARG A 114 13.19 -2.40 11.28
CA ARG A 114 13.88 -1.38 12.08
C ARG A 114 15.27 -1.81 12.54
N LYS A 115 15.50 -3.12 12.61
CA LYS A 115 16.78 -3.71 13.06
C LYS A 115 17.69 -4.13 11.91
N HIS A 116 17.20 -4.07 10.68
CA HIS A 116 17.94 -4.52 9.51
C HIS A 116 19.11 -3.57 9.20
N GLU A 117 20.33 -4.11 9.02
CA GLU A 117 21.57 -3.34 8.83
C GLU A 117 21.60 -2.45 7.57
N LEU A 118 20.80 -2.77 6.56
CA LEU A 118 20.69 -2.01 5.31
C LEU A 118 19.53 -1.01 5.30
N ILE A 119 18.75 -0.91 6.40
CA ILE A 119 17.62 0.01 6.53
C ILE A 119 17.94 1.07 7.58
N MET A 120 18.00 2.32 7.16
CA MET A 120 18.17 3.46 8.05
C MET A 120 16.87 3.84 8.76
N LEU A 121 15.73 3.76 8.05
CA LEU A 121 14.41 4.02 8.61
C LEU A 121 13.47 2.88 8.20
N GLY A 122 13.05 2.07 9.19
CA GLY A 122 12.11 0.97 9.02
C GLY A 122 10.65 1.41 9.16
N LEU A 123 9.76 0.44 9.17
CA LEU A 123 8.31 0.65 9.20
C LEU A 123 7.86 1.40 10.45
N SER A 124 7.19 2.55 10.26
CA SER A 124 6.63 3.35 11.34
C SER A 124 5.43 2.65 12.01
N PRO A 125 4.99 3.08 13.22
CA PRO A 125 3.73 2.59 13.80
C PRO A 125 2.53 2.80 12.86
N ARG A 126 2.50 3.91 12.11
CA ARG A 126 1.47 4.17 11.09
C ARG A 126 1.55 3.13 9.97
N GLY A 127 2.74 2.83 9.46
CA GLY A 127 2.94 1.81 8.43
C GLY A 127 2.58 0.41 8.94
N THR A 128 2.85 0.09 10.22
CA THR A 128 2.44 -1.18 10.85
C THR A 128 0.91 -1.31 10.91
N LEU A 129 0.20 -0.22 11.26
CA LEU A 129 -1.26 -0.19 11.23
C LEU A 129 -1.80 -0.31 9.79
N ALA A 130 -1.13 0.32 8.81
CA ALA A 130 -1.49 0.19 7.40
C ALA A 130 -1.35 -1.26 6.93
N LEU A 131 -0.27 -1.96 7.32
CA LEU A 131 -0.05 -3.37 7.02
C LEU A 131 -1.19 -4.24 7.54
N CYS A 132 -1.57 -4.08 8.82
CA CYS A 132 -2.68 -4.81 9.40
C CYS A 132 -4.00 -4.54 8.65
N ARG A 133 -4.29 -3.28 8.29
CA ARG A 133 -5.52 -2.91 7.56
C ARG A 133 -5.56 -3.49 6.15
N MET A 134 -4.44 -3.47 5.44
CA MET A 134 -4.35 -4.04 4.09
C MET A 134 -4.47 -5.55 4.11
N ALA A 135 -3.84 -6.24 5.08
CA ALA A 135 -3.98 -7.68 5.24
C ALA A 135 -5.43 -8.09 5.59
N LYS A 136 -6.16 -7.30 6.41
CA LYS A 136 -7.61 -7.49 6.60
C LYS A 136 -8.38 -7.39 5.29
N ALA A 137 -8.07 -6.41 4.46
CA ALA A 137 -8.72 -6.25 3.16
C ALA A 137 -8.40 -7.42 2.23
N ALA A 138 -7.16 -7.92 2.22
CA ALA A 138 -6.76 -9.09 1.45
C ALA A 138 -7.54 -10.35 1.89
N ALA A 139 -7.66 -10.60 3.19
CA ALA A 139 -8.46 -11.69 3.75
C ALA A 139 -9.94 -11.60 3.31
N TYR A 140 -10.53 -10.40 3.43
CA TYR A 140 -11.92 -10.16 3.03
C TYR A 140 -12.14 -10.40 1.53
N LEU A 141 -11.25 -9.91 0.68
CA LEU A 141 -11.31 -10.14 -0.77
C LEU A 141 -11.12 -11.61 -1.15
N ALA A 142 -10.41 -12.38 -0.31
CA ALA A 142 -10.31 -13.84 -0.42
C ALA A 142 -11.54 -14.58 0.13
N GLY A 143 -12.60 -13.87 0.54
CA GLY A 143 -13.87 -14.43 1.04
C GLY A 143 -13.80 -14.94 2.49
N ARG A 144 -12.85 -14.45 3.29
CA ARG A 144 -12.67 -14.86 4.68
C ARG A 144 -13.01 -13.72 5.65
N ASP A 145 -13.55 -14.07 6.81
CA ASP A 145 -13.81 -13.17 7.93
C ASP A 145 -12.70 -13.20 8.99
N TYR A 146 -11.59 -13.91 8.71
CA TYR A 146 -10.38 -13.98 9.52
C TYR A 146 -9.12 -13.83 8.66
N MET A 147 -8.07 -13.28 9.25
CA MET A 147 -6.76 -13.07 8.63
C MET A 147 -5.85 -14.27 8.87
N VAL A 148 -5.08 -14.64 7.86
CA VAL A 148 -3.98 -15.60 7.94
C VAL A 148 -2.64 -14.92 7.64
N PRO A 149 -1.49 -15.50 8.05
CA PRO A 149 -0.17 -14.91 7.81
C PRO A 149 0.11 -14.60 6.33
N GLU A 150 -0.40 -15.42 5.42
CA GLU A 150 -0.26 -15.23 3.96
C GLU A 150 -0.86 -13.91 3.47
N ASP A 151 -1.93 -13.43 4.12
CA ASP A 151 -2.52 -12.12 3.79
C ASP A 151 -1.55 -10.98 4.11
N VAL A 152 -0.77 -11.13 5.19
CA VAL A 152 0.26 -10.15 5.57
C VAL A 152 1.41 -10.20 4.57
N VAL A 153 1.89 -11.40 4.23
CA VAL A 153 2.98 -11.60 3.27
C VAL A 153 2.63 -10.99 1.92
N ASN A 154 1.41 -11.23 1.42
CA ASN A 154 0.96 -10.78 0.11
C ASN A 154 0.92 -9.26 -0.06
N VAL A 155 0.75 -8.50 1.03
CA VAL A 155 0.66 -7.03 0.97
C VAL A 155 1.89 -6.34 1.56
N PHE A 156 2.84 -7.08 2.13
CA PHE A 156 3.95 -6.51 2.90
C PHE A 156 4.83 -5.59 2.07
N GLU A 157 5.23 -6.00 0.87
CA GLU A 157 6.07 -5.19 -0.02
C GLU A 157 5.37 -3.90 -0.45
N ASP A 158 4.11 -3.97 -0.85
CA ASP A 158 3.35 -2.81 -1.34
C ASP A 158 3.10 -1.80 -0.23
N VAL A 159 2.95 -2.27 1.03
CA VAL A 159 2.76 -1.40 2.20
C VAL A 159 4.08 -0.86 2.72
N ALA A 160 5.13 -1.68 2.81
CA ALA A 160 6.39 -1.31 3.44
C ALA A 160 7.37 -0.63 2.48
N GLY A 161 7.41 -1.01 1.20
CA GLY A 161 8.48 -0.66 0.28
C GLY A 161 8.74 0.84 0.13
N HIS A 162 7.70 1.65 0.00
CA HIS A 162 7.80 3.11 -0.15
C HIS A 162 8.07 3.86 1.16
N ARG A 163 8.07 3.15 2.30
CA ARG A 163 8.33 3.69 3.64
C ARG A 163 9.76 3.45 4.11
N MET A 164 10.51 2.58 3.39
CA MET A 164 11.88 2.23 3.77
C MET A 164 12.86 3.27 3.27
N VAL A 165 13.69 3.78 4.18
CA VAL A 165 14.89 4.55 3.82
C VAL A 165 16.08 3.63 3.97
N LEU A 166 16.79 3.42 2.86
CA LEU A 166 17.93 2.50 2.83
C LEU A 166 19.22 3.20 3.22
N GLU A 167 20.11 2.48 3.91
CA GLU A 167 21.47 2.88 4.16
C GLU A 167 22.27 3.03 2.85
N SER A 168 23.28 3.88 2.85
CA SER A 168 24.16 4.05 1.68
C SER A 168 24.81 2.74 1.25
N ARG A 169 25.07 1.83 2.19
CA ARG A 169 25.60 0.50 1.95
C ARG A 169 24.67 -0.35 1.05
N ALA A 170 23.35 -0.25 1.21
CA ALA A 170 22.40 -0.97 0.35
C ALA A 170 22.54 -0.58 -1.13
N ARG A 171 22.80 0.72 -1.41
CA ARG A 171 23.06 1.19 -2.79
C ARG A 171 24.37 0.63 -3.34
N TYR A 172 25.39 0.53 -2.50
CA TYR A 172 26.67 -0.06 -2.91
C TYR A 172 26.54 -1.55 -3.21
N GLU A 173 25.69 -2.26 -2.48
CA GLU A 173 25.38 -3.67 -2.67
C GLU A 173 24.30 -3.91 -3.76
N GLU A 174 23.84 -2.85 -4.43
CA GLU A 174 22.77 -2.89 -5.45
C GLU A 174 21.46 -3.51 -4.94
N LYS A 175 21.19 -3.44 -3.63
CA LYS A 175 20.00 -3.95 -2.99
C LYS A 175 18.86 -2.96 -3.07
N THR A 176 17.69 -3.43 -3.46
CA THR A 176 16.43 -2.66 -3.44
C THR A 176 15.64 -2.89 -2.15
N ALA A 177 14.75 -1.96 -1.78
CA ALA A 177 13.85 -2.15 -0.66
C ALA A 177 13.04 -3.46 -0.77
N ARG A 178 12.56 -3.78 -1.96
CA ARG A 178 11.81 -5.01 -2.25
C ARG A 178 12.62 -6.28 -1.94
N GLN A 179 13.87 -6.32 -2.36
CA GLN A 179 14.76 -7.46 -2.07
C GLN A 179 15.01 -7.64 -0.57
N ILE A 180 15.27 -6.52 0.13
CA ILE A 180 15.49 -6.55 1.58
C ILE A 180 14.22 -6.99 2.33
N LEU A 181 13.04 -6.51 1.92
CA LEU A 181 11.76 -6.95 2.50
C LEU A 181 11.49 -8.42 2.26
N GLY A 182 11.85 -8.96 1.08
CA GLY A 182 11.80 -10.39 0.80
C GLY A 182 12.70 -11.21 1.74
N GLU A 183 13.94 -10.76 1.97
CA GLU A 183 14.86 -11.41 2.93
C GLU A 183 14.31 -11.37 4.37
N ILE A 184 13.64 -10.29 4.77
CA ILE A 184 12.98 -10.18 6.07
C ILE A 184 11.85 -11.22 6.19
N LEU A 185 11.02 -11.39 5.14
CA LEU A 185 9.97 -12.41 5.14
C LEU A 185 10.51 -13.84 5.28
N GLU A 186 11.70 -14.12 4.74
CA GLU A 186 12.35 -15.43 4.87
C GLU A 186 12.92 -15.66 6.29
N THR A 187 13.31 -14.60 6.99
CA THR A 187 13.95 -14.69 8.32
C THR A 187 12.97 -14.65 9.47
N VAL A 188 11.83 -13.98 9.33
CA VAL A 188 10.81 -13.89 10.37
C VAL A 188 9.87 -15.10 10.28
N PRO A 189 9.81 -15.96 11.31
CA PRO A 189 9.00 -17.17 11.23
C PRO A 189 7.50 -16.84 11.17
N SER A 190 6.83 -17.38 10.16
CA SER A 190 5.37 -17.28 10.05
C SER A 190 4.70 -18.17 11.12
N PRO A 191 3.69 -17.66 11.86
CA PRO A 191 2.97 -18.48 12.82
C PRO A 191 2.16 -19.57 12.11
N LYS A 192 2.06 -20.74 12.74
CA LYS A 192 1.12 -21.78 12.31
C LYS A 192 -0.26 -21.43 12.85
N VAL A 193 -1.18 -21.07 11.97
CA VAL A 193 -2.58 -20.88 12.34
C VAL A 193 -3.23 -22.26 12.31
N GLU A 194 -3.55 -22.81 13.48
CA GLU A 194 -4.40 -24.00 13.55
C GLU A 194 -5.82 -23.55 13.16
N GLY A 195 -6.36 -24.12 12.07
CA GLY A 195 -7.69 -23.84 11.55
C GLY A 195 -8.81 -24.45 12.40
#